data_b3d94470e4c4b2dd92e1adff366a8fa2
#
_entry.id   b3d94470e4c4b2dd92e1adff366a8fa2
#
_cell.length_a   1.000
_cell.length_b   1.000
_cell.length_c   1.000
_cell.angle_alpha   90.00
_cell.angle_beta   90.00
_cell.angle_gamma   90.00
#
_symmetry.space_group_name_H-M   'P 1'
#
loop_
_entity.id
_entity.type
_entity.pdbx_description
1 polymer ?
#
loop_
_entity_poly.entity_id
_entity_poly.type
_entity_poly.pdbx_seq_one_letter_code
_entity_poly.pdbx_strand_id
1 'polypeptide(L)'
;MSANAAPGTWIVQADPGSAGARVLAQTSTDDTDDRYPLCVREGFEAGDVTVSARFQTRAGEVDRAAGLVLRYRDRENYYVVRANALEDNVRLYKVVGGKRKQFAGELKTVSTDEWHTLRIDASGPRFAVFFDGELLFSAEDDTFATAGKIGLWTKADSVTWFDDLRYGPVLPDSPTLAPSGGGR
;
A
#
# COMPACT_ATOMS: atom_id res chain seq x y z
N MET A 1 24.04 4.17 -5.73
CA MET A 1 23.38 3.80 -4.46
C MET A 1 21.92 3.59 -4.80
N SER A 2 21.30 2.53 -4.25
CA SER A 2 19.87 2.29 -4.49
C SER A 2 19.07 3.46 -3.88
N ALA A 3 18.16 4.01 -4.64
CA ALA A 3 17.24 5.10 -4.22
C ALA A 3 16.42 4.76 -2.97
N ASN A 4 16.31 3.50 -2.62
CA ASN A 4 15.67 2.98 -1.41
C ASN A 4 16.52 3.08 -0.13
N ALA A 5 17.67 3.76 -0.14
CA ALA A 5 18.62 3.70 0.98
C ALA A 5 18.24 4.54 2.20
N ALA A 6 17.44 5.61 2.03
CA ALA A 6 17.05 6.46 3.14
C ALA A 6 15.76 5.94 3.82
N PRO A 7 15.82 5.53 5.11
CA PRO A 7 14.63 5.10 5.82
C PRO A 7 13.68 6.27 6.07
N GLY A 8 12.38 5.97 6.24
CA GLY A 8 11.41 6.93 6.74
C GLY A 8 11.58 7.19 8.25
N THR A 9 10.90 8.21 8.73
CA THR A 9 10.75 8.45 10.17
C THR A 9 9.35 8.03 10.58
N TRP A 10 9.24 6.87 11.19
CA TRP A 10 7.98 6.28 11.60
C TRP A 10 7.81 6.42 13.12
N ILE A 11 6.72 7.08 13.53
CA ILE A 11 6.41 7.31 14.94
C ILE A 11 4.94 6.96 15.22
N VAL A 12 4.67 6.56 16.46
CA VAL A 12 3.29 6.46 16.96
C VAL A 12 2.98 7.74 17.73
N GLN A 13 1.99 8.49 17.28
CA GLN A 13 1.59 9.76 17.90
C GLN A 13 0.09 9.81 18.20
N ALA A 14 -0.34 10.78 18.99
CA ALA A 14 -1.76 11.03 19.21
C ALA A 14 -2.44 11.54 17.93
N ASP A 15 -3.68 11.12 17.69
CA ASP A 15 -4.56 11.75 16.71
C ASP A 15 -5.24 12.95 17.35
N PRO A 16 -4.96 14.20 16.92
CA PRO A 16 -5.58 15.38 17.50
C PRO A 16 -7.11 15.44 17.28
N GLY A 17 -7.62 14.75 16.26
CA GLY A 17 -9.04 14.67 15.92
C GLY A 17 -9.85 13.68 16.75
N SER A 18 -9.17 12.83 17.54
CA SER A 18 -9.82 11.75 18.29
C SER A 18 -9.17 11.55 19.65
N ALA A 19 -9.87 11.90 20.73
CA ALA A 19 -9.34 11.81 22.08
C ALA A 19 -8.91 10.34 22.42
N GLY A 20 -7.64 10.16 22.74
CA GLY A 20 -7.06 8.86 23.10
C GLY A 20 -6.68 7.95 21.93
N ALA A 21 -7.02 8.31 20.68
CA ALA A 21 -6.60 7.57 19.50
C ALA A 21 -5.13 7.85 19.16
N ARG A 22 -4.48 6.87 18.58
CA ARG A 22 -3.08 6.94 18.15
C ARG A 22 -2.96 6.48 16.72
N VAL A 23 -2.09 7.14 15.97
CA VAL A 23 -1.80 6.82 14.57
C VAL A 23 -0.33 6.47 14.40
N LEU A 24 -0.02 5.64 13.43
CA LEU A 24 1.34 5.44 12.95
C LEU A 24 1.60 6.45 11.84
N ALA A 25 2.56 7.35 12.04
CA ALA A 25 2.87 8.43 11.12
C ALA A 25 4.25 8.24 10.48
N GLN A 26 4.34 8.38 9.16
CA GLN A 26 5.58 8.72 8.47
C GLN A 26 5.70 10.25 8.47
N THR A 27 6.77 10.79 9.03
CA THR A 27 6.93 12.23 9.26
C THR A 27 8.15 12.86 8.59
N SER A 28 9.02 12.08 7.94
CA SER A 28 10.17 12.63 7.21
C SER A 28 9.70 13.38 5.97
N THR A 29 10.25 14.57 5.79
CA THR A 29 10.02 15.47 4.65
C THR A 29 11.19 15.47 3.66
N ASP A 30 12.02 14.42 3.65
CA ASP A 30 13.08 14.24 2.68
C ASP A 30 12.48 14.06 1.28
N ASP A 31 12.76 15.00 0.38
CA ASP A 31 12.15 15.17 -0.94
C ASP A 31 12.82 14.37 -2.07
N THR A 32 13.75 13.47 -1.73
CA THR A 32 14.36 12.56 -2.71
C THR A 32 13.29 11.73 -3.43
N ASP A 33 13.08 11.98 -4.72
CA ASP A 33 11.94 11.43 -5.48
C ASP A 33 11.86 9.91 -5.50
N ASP A 34 12.97 9.22 -5.66
CA ASP A 34 13.02 7.75 -5.69
C ASP A 34 13.17 7.12 -4.29
N ARG A 35 12.87 7.85 -3.24
CA ARG A 35 12.89 7.36 -1.86
C ARG A 35 11.55 6.70 -1.52
N TYR A 36 11.61 5.49 -0.95
CA TYR A 36 10.44 4.70 -0.56
C TYR A 36 10.50 4.31 0.92
N PRO A 37 9.98 5.16 1.84
CA PRO A 37 9.87 4.81 3.25
C PRO A 37 8.95 3.59 3.46
N LEU A 38 9.47 2.59 4.18
CA LEU A 38 8.81 1.32 4.46
C LEU A 38 8.69 1.10 5.96
N CYS A 39 7.52 0.63 6.41
CA CYS A 39 7.29 0.09 7.74
C CYS A 39 6.74 -1.33 7.60
N VAL A 40 7.60 -2.33 7.79
CA VAL A 40 7.29 -3.74 7.53
C VAL A 40 6.82 -4.43 8.80
N ARG A 41 5.74 -5.23 8.71
CA ARG A 41 5.22 -6.04 9.80
C ARG A 41 6.07 -7.30 9.96
N GLU A 42 6.88 -7.33 11.02
CA GLU A 42 7.65 -8.52 11.38
C GLU A 42 6.75 -9.64 11.96
N GLY A 43 7.17 -10.90 11.77
CA GLY A 43 6.48 -12.07 12.32
C GLY A 43 5.14 -12.42 11.65
N PHE A 44 4.90 -11.89 10.44
CA PHE A 44 3.77 -12.29 9.60
C PHE A 44 4.19 -12.36 8.13
N GLU A 45 3.88 -13.48 7.49
CA GLU A 45 4.12 -13.70 6.06
C GLU A 45 2.91 -14.43 5.45
N ALA A 46 2.49 -14.02 4.26
CA ALA A 46 1.42 -14.67 3.52
C ALA A 46 1.62 -14.53 2.00
N GLY A 47 1.16 -15.52 1.25
CA GLY A 47 1.01 -15.45 -0.21
C GLY A 47 -0.38 -14.94 -0.58
N ASP A 48 -1.40 -15.58 -0.03
CA ASP A 48 -2.80 -15.18 -0.18
C ASP A 48 -3.23 -14.41 1.07
N VAL A 49 -3.66 -13.16 0.89
CA VAL A 49 -3.89 -12.26 2.01
C VAL A 49 -4.80 -11.10 1.61
N THR A 50 -5.67 -10.70 2.51
CA THR A 50 -6.27 -9.35 2.53
C THR A 50 -5.41 -8.46 3.42
N VAL A 51 -5.06 -7.28 2.94
CA VAL A 51 -4.44 -6.21 3.72
C VAL A 51 -5.24 -4.93 3.53
N SER A 52 -5.59 -4.27 4.62
CA SER A 52 -6.26 -2.97 4.59
C SER A 52 -5.71 -2.05 5.68
N ALA A 53 -5.73 -0.75 5.42
CA ALA A 53 -5.47 0.28 6.42
C ALA A 53 -6.28 1.54 6.10
N ARG A 54 -6.64 2.27 7.14
CA ARG A 54 -7.03 3.67 7.00
C ARG A 54 -5.77 4.51 6.86
N PHE A 55 -5.83 5.53 6.02
CA PHE A 55 -4.75 6.48 5.87
C PHE A 55 -5.28 7.91 5.71
N GLN A 56 -4.44 8.87 6.06
CA GLN A 56 -4.68 10.28 5.84
C GLN A 56 -3.38 10.92 5.37
N THR A 57 -3.35 11.42 4.14
CA THR A 57 -2.21 12.18 3.63
C THR A 57 -2.24 13.60 4.21
N ARG A 58 -1.12 14.06 4.79
CA ARG A 58 -1.04 15.34 5.52
C ARG A 58 -0.23 16.39 4.78
N ALA A 59 0.89 16.00 4.21
CA ALA A 59 1.80 16.89 3.50
C ALA A 59 2.66 16.12 2.50
N GLY A 60 3.35 16.84 1.66
CA GLY A 60 4.28 16.43 0.62
C GLY A 60 4.07 17.27 -0.63
N GLU A 61 5.15 17.73 -1.24
CA GLU A 61 5.14 18.53 -2.46
C GLU A 61 5.67 17.76 -3.66
N VAL A 62 6.63 16.85 -3.44
CA VAL A 62 7.15 15.93 -4.46
C VAL A 62 6.20 14.75 -4.61
N ASP A 63 5.69 14.25 -3.47
CA ASP A 63 4.69 13.18 -3.49
C ASP A 63 3.78 13.29 -2.25
N ARG A 64 2.55 12.79 -2.35
CA ARG A 64 1.59 12.77 -1.23
C ARG A 64 0.84 11.44 -1.25
N ALA A 65 1.56 10.39 -0.83
CA ALA A 65 1.15 9.02 -1.06
C ALA A 65 1.04 8.20 0.22
N ALA A 66 0.10 7.24 0.17
CA ALA A 66 -0.05 6.14 1.11
C ALA A 66 -0.04 4.82 0.35
N GLY A 67 0.59 3.78 0.89
CA GLY A 67 0.63 2.48 0.25
C GLY A 67 0.61 1.31 1.21
N LEU A 68 0.14 0.15 0.69
CA LEU A 68 0.17 -1.14 1.35
C LEU A 68 1.12 -2.07 0.59
N VAL A 69 2.02 -2.71 1.32
CA VAL A 69 3.03 -3.63 0.77
C VAL A 69 2.59 -5.08 1.00
N LEU A 70 2.81 -5.92 -0.02
CA LEU A 70 2.52 -7.35 0.02
C LEU A 70 3.72 -8.15 -0.50
N ARG A 71 3.82 -9.39 -0.04
CA ARG A 71 4.84 -10.34 -0.46
C ARG A 71 6.25 -9.72 -0.43
N TYR A 72 6.48 -8.89 0.58
CA TYR A 72 7.77 -8.24 0.80
C TYR A 72 8.83 -9.28 1.14
N ARG A 73 9.90 -9.31 0.36
CA ARG A 73 11.09 -10.14 0.56
C ARG A 73 12.23 -9.33 1.16
N ASP A 74 12.47 -8.18 0.54
CA ASP A 74 13.47 -7.19 0.92
C ASP A 74 13.10 -5.82 0.34
N ARG A 75 13.94 -4.81 0.59
CA ARG A 75 13.70 -3.42 0.15
C ARG A 75 13.64 -3.22 -1.36
N GLU A 76 14.10 -4.19 -2.12
CA GLU A 76 14.17 -4.15 -3.57
C GLU A 76 13.16 -5.07 -4.26
N ASN A 77 12.41 -5.91 -3.48
CA ASN A 77 11.53 -6.94 -4.04
C ASN A 77 10.22 -7.07 -3.27
N TYR A 78 9.14 -6.47 -3.79
CA TYR A 78 7.80 -6.49 -3.19
C TYR A 78 6.72 -5.97 -4.16
N TYR A 79 5.44 -6.18 -3.84
CA TYR A 79 4.33 -5.45 -4.43
C TYR A 79 3.91 -4.28 -3.54
N VAL A 80 3.41 -3.21 -4.16
CA VAL A 80 2.80 -2.08 -3.46
C VAL A 80 1.60 -1.55 -4.21
N VAL A 81 0.46 -1.41 -3.52
CA VAL A 81 -0.66 -0.58 -3.95
C VAL A 81 -0.50 0.80 -3.32
N ARG A 82 -0.62 1.85 -4.13
CA ARG A 82 -0.43 3.25 -3.72
C ARG A 82 -1.64 4.10 -4.07
N ALA A 83 -2.18 4.84 -3.11
CA ALA A 83 -3.04 6.00 -3.33
C ALA A 83 -2.20 7.29 -3.30
N ASN A 84 -2.50 8.27 -4.15
CA ASN A 84 -1.74 9.51 -4.27
C ASN A 84 -2.67 10.73 -4.41
N ALA A 85 -2.57 11.67 -3.47
CA ALA A 85 -3.40 12.86 -3.42
C ALA A 85 -2.93 14.00 -4.33
N LEU A 86 -1.70 13.99 -4.84
CA LEU A 86 -1.25 14.96 -5.83
C LEU A 86 -1.60 14.55 -7.27
N GLU A 87 -1.71 13.25 -7.51
CA GLU A 87 -1.94 12.68 -8.84
C GLU A 87 -3.38 12.19 -9.04
N ASP A 88 -4.21 12.19 -8.00
CA ASP A 88 -5.58 11.66 -8.00
C ASP A 88 -5.68 10.28 -8.65
N ASN A 89 -4.93 9.32 -8.09
CA ASN A 89 -4.95 7.95 -8.58
C ASN A 89 -4.63 6.91 -7.50
N VAL A 90 -5.06 5.68 -7.78
CA VAL A 90 -4.65 4.47 -7.08
C VAL A 90 -3.98 3.54 -8.09
N ARG A 91 -2.75 3.11 -7.80
CA ARG A 91 -1.93 2.32 -8.72
C ARG A 91 -1.30 1.13 -8.02
N LEU A 92 -1.12 0.04 -8.77
CA LEU A 92 -0.47 -1.18 -8.31
C LEU A 92 0.88 -1.34 -9.03
N TYR A 93 1.92 -1.55 -8.24
CA TYR A 93 3.30 -1.67 -8.71
C TYR A 93 3.94 -2.94 -8.20
N LYS A 94 4.93 -3.42 -8.95
CA LYS A 94 5.97 -4.30 -8.45
C LYS A 94 7.30 -3.56 -8.38
N VAL A 95 8.06 -3.82 -7.34
CA VAL A 95 9.47 -3.42 -7.21
C VAL A 95 10.32 -4.66 -7.37
N VAL A 96 11.18 -4.67 -8.36
CA VAL A 96 12.07 -5.81 -8.70
C VAL A 96 13.49 -5.28 -8.85
N GLY A 97 14.41 -5.75 -8.01
CA GLY A 97 15.77 -5.24 -7.98
C GLY A 97 15.82 -3.72 -7.78
N GLY A 98 14.96 -3.18 -6.93
CA GLY A 98 14.84 -1.76 -6.61
C GLY A 98 14.13 -0.91 -7.69
N LYS A 99 13.75 -1.49 -8.83
CA LYS A 99 13.06 -0.79 -9.91
C LYS A 99 11.55 -0.95 -9.79
N ARG A 100 10.85 0.17 -9.61
CA ARG A 100 9.38 0.21 -9.52
C ARG A 100 8.75 0.24 -10.91
N LYS A 101 7.83 -0.70 -11.16
CA LYS A 101 7.06 -0.79 -12.41
C LYS A 101 5.57 -0.89 -12.11
N GLN A 102 4.78 0.05 -12.62
CA GLN A 102 3.31 -0.04 -12.60
C GLN A 102 2.83 -1.13 -13.54
N PHE A 103 1.79 -1.87 -13.12
CA PHE A 103 1.12 -2.86 -13.97
C PHE A 103 -0.41 -2.77 -13.94
N ALA A 104 -0.99 -2.00 -12.99
CA ALA A 104 -2.41 -1.67 -12.98
C ALA A 104 -2.66 -0.33 -12.29
N GLY A 105 -3.87 0.21 -12.40
CA GLY A 105 -4.30 1.40 -11.69
C GLY A 105 -5.46 2.13 -12.36
N GLU A 106 -6.09 2.99 -11.58
CA GLU A 106 -7.23 3.81 -11.98
C GLU A 106 -7.07 5.25 -11.45
N LEU A 107 -7.74 6.20 -12.11
CA LEU A 107 -7.92 7.55 -11.59
C LEU A 107 -8.95 7.50 -10.45
N LYS A 108 -8.62 8.12 -9.35
CA LYS A 108 -9.48 8.20 -8.17
C LYS A 108 -9.07 9.41 -7.35
N THR A 109 -10.00 10.31 -7.10
CA THR A 109 -9.74 11.44 -6.20
C THR A 109 -9.34 10.94 -4.82
N VAL A 110 -8.22 11.44 -4.34
CA VAL A 110 -7.66 11.14 -3.01
C VAL A 110 -7.52 12.46 -2.27
N SER A 111 -8.49 12.77 -1.43
CA SER A 111 -8.50 14.02 -0.67
C SER A 111 -7.35 14.08 0.34
N THR A 112 -6.70 15.24 0.46
CA THR A 112 -5.75 15.51 1.53
C THR A 112 -6.51 15.85 2.82
N ASP A 113 -5.93 15.49 3.97
CA ASP A 113 -6.51 15.72 5.30
C ASP A 113 -7.86 15.02 5.58
N GLU A 114 -8.22 14.04 4.73
CA GLU A 114 -9.37 13.17 4.94
C GLU A 114 -8.92 11.73 5.14
N TRP A 115 -9.66 10.99 5.96
CA TRP A 115 -9.43 9.57 6.16
C TRP A 115 -10.01 8.75 5.03
N HIS A 116 -9.16 7.98 4.35
CA HIS A 116 -9.53 7.01 3.35
C HIS A 116 -9.17 5.59 3.81
N THR A 117 -9.80 4.60 3.22
CA THR A 117 -9.46 3.18 3.41
C THR A 117 -8.91 2.61 2.11
N LEU A 118 -7.68 2.11 2.14
CA LEU A 118 -7.12 1.33 1.06
C LEU A 118 -7.13 -0.15 1.46
N ARG A 119 -7.59 -1.03 0.57
CA ARG A 119 -7.55 -2.49 0.76
C ARG A 119 -7.03 -3.15 -0.51
N ILE A 120 -6.26 -4.20 -0.34
CA ILE A 120 -5.85 -5.09 -1.41
C ILE A 120 -6.03 -6.54 -0.97
N ASP A 121 -6.67 -7.32 -1.83
CA ASP A 121 -6.77 -8.76 -1.72
C ASP A 121 -5.82 -9.40 -2.75
N ALA A 122 -4.98 -10.33 -2.30
CA ALA A 122 -4.10 -11.10 -3.17
C ALA A 122 -4.43 -12.58 -3.04
N SER A 123 -4.61 -13.28 -4.17
CA SER A 123 -4.83 -14.72 -4.23
C SER A 123 -4.17 -15.31 -5.47
N GLY A 124 -3.14 -16.13 -5.28
CA GLY A 124 -2.28 -16.57 -6.37
C GLY A 124 -1.72 -15.36 -7.16
N PRO A 125 -1.85 -15.32 -8.49
CA PRO A 125 -1.40 -14.19 -9.30
C PRO A 125 -2.40 -13.00 -9.31
N ARG A 126 -3.58 -13.12 -8.70
CA ARG A 126 -4.67 -12.16 -8.81
C ARG A 126 -4.66 -11.17 -7.66
N PHE A 127 -5.00 -9.93 -7.99
CA PHE A 127 -5.15 -8.82 -7.06
C PHE A 127 -6.50 -8.13 -7.28
N ALA A 128 -7.18 -7.76 -6.18
CA ALA A 128 -8.31 -6.84 -6.21
C ALA A 128 -8.02 -5.67 -5.29
N VAL A 129 -8.19 -4.45 -5.80
CA VAL A 129 -7.90 -3.22 -5.08
C VAL A 129 -9.20 -2.48 -4.81
N PHE A 130 -9.39 -2.10 -3.55
CA PHE A 130 -10.55 -1.36 -3.08
C PHE A 130 -10.13 -0.03 -2.49
N PHE A 131 -10.94 0.99 -2.72
CA PHE A 131 -10.79 2.30 -2.14
C PHE A 131 -12.12 2.73 -1.50
N ASP A 132 -12.10 3.10 -0.23
CA ASP A 132 -13.27 3.46 0.58
C ASP A 132 -14.40 2.41 0.51
N GLY A 133 -14.02 1.13 0.49
CA GLY A 133 -14.94 -0.01 0.48
C GLY A 133 -15.41 -0.44 -0.91
N GLU A 134 -15.17 0.35 -1.96
CA GLU A 134 -15.57 0.04 -3.34
C GLU A 134 -14.44 -0.65 -4.10
N LEU A 135 -14.75 -1.71 -4.87
CA LEU A 135 -13.81 -2.32 -5.79
C LEU A 135 -13.43 -1.31 -6.87
N LEU A 136 -12.16 -0.97 -6.95
CA LEU A 136 -11.66 -0.01 -7.93
C LEU A 136 -11.16 -0.69 -9.20
N PHE A 137 -10.30 -1.72 -9.05
CA PHE A 137 -9.82 -2.52 -10.17
C PHE A 137 -9.28 -3.88 -9.72
N SER A 138 -9.11 -4.79 -10.69
CA SER A 138 -8.40 -6.06 -10.51
C SER A 138 -7.22 -6.16 -11.48
N ALA A 139 -6.23 -6.97 -11.11
CA ALA A 139 -5.03 -7.18 -11.91
C ALA A 139 -4.46 -8.57 -11.70
N GLU A 140 -3.54 -8.98 -12.59
CA GLU A 140 -2.78 -10.23 -12.47
C GLU A 140 -1.29 -9.97 -12.64
N ASP A 141 -0.48 -10.57 -11.78
CA ASP A 141 0.98 -10.61 -11.89
C ASP A 141 1.53 -11.77 -11.03
N ASP A 142 2.44 -12.54 -11.55
CA ASP A 142 3.04 -13.74 -10.91
C ASP A 142 4.52 -13.57 -10.53
N THR A 143 5.04 -12.35 -10.58
CA THR A 143 6.46 -12.05 -10.31
C THR A 143 6.92 -12.56 -8.94
N PHE A 144 6.08 -12.39 -7.92
CA PHE A 144 6.33 -12.92 -6.58
C PHE A 144 5.23 -13.91 -6.20
N ALA A 145 5.44 -15.19 -6.51
CA ALA A 145 4.45 -16.25 -6.28
C ALA A 145 4.47 -16.80 -4.84
N THR A 146 5.53 -16.55 -4.06
CA THR A 146 5.69 -17.09 -2.71
C THR A 146 5.22 -16.09 -1.65
N ALA A 147 4.94 -16.60 -0.44
CA ALA A 147 4.65 -15.78 0.73
C ALA A 147 5.78 -14.77 1.00
N GLY A 148 5.41 -13.64 1.60
CA GLY A 148 6.31 -12.61 2.09
C GLY A 148 5.59 -11.72 3.08
N LYS A 149 6.32 -10.75 3.66
CA LYS A 149 5.78 -9.85 4.68
C LYS A 149 4.83 -8.82 4.05
N ILE A 150 4.09 -8.17 4.93
CA ILE A 150 3.24 -7.01 4.61
C ILE A 150 3.80 -5.75 5.25
N GLY A 151 3.33 -4.60 4.84
CA GLY A 151 3.76 -3.33 5.43
C GLY A 151 3.04 -2.11 4.90
N LEU A 152 3.48 -0.97 5.40
CA LEU A 152 3.06 0.35 4.97
C LEU A 152 4.19 1.02 4.17
N TRP A 153 3.82 1.92 3.28
CA TRP A 153 4.71 2.54 2.33
C TRP A 153 4.32 4.00 2.08
N THR A 154 5.31 4.84 1.90
CA THR A 154 5.14 6.19 1.36
C THR A 154 6.21 6.48 0.30
N LYS A 155 6.16 7.66 -0.33
CA LYS A 155 7.14 8.10 -1.30
C LYS A 155 7.67 9.49 -0.96
N ALA A 156 8.95 9.72 -1.19
CA ALA A 156 9.62 11.01 -1.05
C ALA A 156 9.26 11.71 0.28
N ASP A 157 8.76 12.94 0.20
CA ASP A 157 8.39 13.81 1.31
C ASP A 157 6.96 13.60 1.84
N SER A 158 6.28 12.51 1.43
CA SER A 158 4.91 12.23 1.88
C SER A 158 4.82 12.10 3.40
N VAL A 159 4.17 13.05 4.07
CA VAL A 159 3.76 12.92 5.47
C VAL A 159 2.37 12.28 5.49
N THR A 160 2.29 11.08 6.05
CA THR A 160 1.06 10.28 6.00
C THR A 160 0.82 9.58 7.33
N TRP A 161 -0.42 9.63 7.80
CA TRP A 161 -0.89 8.91 8.96
C TRP A 161 -1.60 7.64 8.55
N PHE A 162 -1.40 6.57 9.34
CA PHE A 162 -2.05 5.28 9.16
C PHE A 162 -2.68 4.82 10.45
N ASP A 163 -3.85 4.18 10.31
CA ASP A 163 -4.59 3.56 11.39
C ASP A 163 -5.30 2.29 10.90
N ASP A 164 -5.87 1.51 11.83
CA ASP A 164 -6.67 0.33 11.52
C ASP A 164 -5.99 -0.64 10.53
N LEU A 165 -4.67 -0.86 10.64
CA LEU A 165 -4.01 -1.89 9.83
C LEU A 165 -4.61 -3.26 10.16
N ARG A 166 -5.28 -3.87 9.19
CA ARG A 166 -5.90 -5.19 9.26
C ARG A 166 -5.32 -6.10 8.19
N TYR A 167 -5.12 -7.35 8.53
CA TYR A 167 -4.66 -8.36 7.59
C TYR A 167 -5.13 -9.75 8.04
N GLY A 168 -5.33 -10.63 7.05
CA GLY A 168 -5.83 -11.98 7.32
C GLY A 168 -6.10 -12.75 6.02
N PRO A 169 -6.75 -13.90 6.10
CA PRO A 169 -7.16 -14.67 4.94
C PRO A 169 -7.98 -13.83 3.97
N VAL A 170 -7.86 -14.12 2.67
CA VAL A 170 -8.68 -13.45 1.66
C VAL A 170 -10.16 -13.72 1.92
N LEU A 171 -10.96 -12.67 1.87
CA LEU A 171 -12.39 -12.77 2.14
C LEU A 171 -13.12 -13.55 1.03
N PRO A 172 -14.14 -14.37 1.37
CA PRO A 172 -14.85 -15.19 0.38
C PRO A 172 -15.55 -14.40 -0.74
N ASP A 173 -15.91 -13.15 -0.48
CA ASP A 173 -16.56 -12.22 -1.41
C ASP A 173 -15.57 -11.45 -2.30
N SER A 174 -14.29 -11.70 -2.15
CA SER A 174 -13.27 -11.06 -3.01
C SER A 174 -13.41 -11.54 -4.46
N PRO A 175 -13.51 -10.63 -5.44
CA PRO A 175 -13.62 -11.00 -6.85
C PRO A 175 -12.39 -11.75 -7.37
N THR A 176 -11.27 -11.72 -6.64
CA THR A 176 -10.07 -12.51 -6.99
C THR A 176 -10.26 -14.01 -6.77
N LEU A 177 -11.23 -14.41 -5.95
CA LEU A 177 -11.50 -15.82 -5.64
C LEU A 177 -12.52 -16.47 -6.58
N ALA A 178 -13.23 -15.69 -7.40
CA ALA A 178 -14.14 -16.28 -8.37
C ALA A 178 -13.35 -17.19 -9.31
N PRO A 179 -13.66 -18.51 -9.40
CA PRO A 179 -13.01 -19.38 -10.38
C PRO A 179 -13.27 -18.78 -11.75
N SER A 180 -12.23 -18.65 -12.57
CA SER A 180 -12.39 -18.35 -13.99
C SER A 180 -13.37 -19.41 -14.53
N GLY A 181 -14.62 -19.00 -14.80
CA GLY A 181 -15.62 -19.89 -15.35
C GLY A 181 -15.05 -20.51 -16.61
N GLY A 182 -14.72 -21.80 -16.54
CA GLY A 182 -14.34 -22.59 -17.69
C GLY A 182 -15.51 -22.55 -18.67
N GLY A 183 -15.40 -21.69 -19.69
CA GLY A 183 -16.26 -21.75 -20.84
C GLY A 183 -16.08 -23.12 -21.50
N ARG A 184 -17.16 -23.85 -21.57
CA ARG A 184 -17.26 -25.06 -22.41
C ARG A 184 -17.34 -24.67 -23.88
#